data_20506824854601e7cf7ffe966086f105
#
_entry.id   20506824854601e7cf7ffe966086f105
#
_cell.length_a   1.000
_cell.length_b   1.000
_cell.length_c   1.000
_cell.angle_alpha   90.00
_cell.angle_beta   90.00
_cell.angle_gamma   90.00
#
_symmetry.space_group_name_H-M   'P 1'
#
loop_
_entity.id
_entity.type
_entity.pdbx_description
1 polymer ?
#
loop_
_entity_poly.entity_id
_entity_poly.type
_entity_poly.pdbx_seq_one_letter_code
_entity_poly.pdbx_strand_id
1 'polypeptide(L)'
;MNHTTSDFGRELDSLADVITFGVAPALLAWMWGFHLLPAAITPDLRLNITQLGSIACFAFLMAGASRLARFNIAKNPQPSNPGRPGKKYFVGMPIPAGAGVVAAIVHYSAGAPVTSWWTAMSWLMMVVVVGYLMVSTWRFYSFKDIDFRSRRPFRLIVLIAVLIASIWYFSRPALFAIAILYMASGVLWRLQWIFHRKTPPAPPVYREASQS
;
A
#
# COMPACT_ATOMS: atom_id res chain seq x y z
N MET A 1 -10.31 -11.05 -31.78
CA MET A 1 -10.53 -9.65 -31.41
C MET A 1 -9.24 -9.15 -30.78
N ASN A 2 -8.44 -8.38 -31.53
CA ASN A 2 -7.20 -7.80 -31.01
C ASN A 2 -7.55 -6.63 -30.07
N HIS A 3 -7.36 -6.81 -28.78
CA HIS A 3 -7.40 -5.73 -27.80
C HIS A 3 -6.12 -4.90 -27.94
N THR A 4 -6.06 -4.01 -28.91
CA THR A 4 -5.09 -2.92 -28.91
C THR A 4 -5.52 -1.93 -27.86
N THR A 5 -5.01 -2.06 -26.63
CA THR A 5 -5.05 -0.97 -25.68
C THR A 5 -4.28 0.18 -26.29
N SER A 6 -4.95 1.29 -26.61
CA SER A 6 -4.28 2.46 -27.15
C SER A 6 -3.30 2.99 -26.10
N ASP A 7 -2.14 3.52 -26.51
CA ASP A 7 -1.18 4.14 -25.60
C ASP A 7 -1.86 5.24 -24.76
N PHE A 8 -2.78 5.99 -25.37
CA PHE A 8 -3.61 6.98 -24.66
C PHE A 8 -4.45 6.35 -23.52
N GLY A 9 -5.07 5.18 -23.76
CA GLY A 9 -5.86 4.49 -22.72
C GLY A 9 -5.01 4.08 -21.53
N ARG A 10 -3.77 3.63 -21.74
CA ARG A 10 -2.84 3.25 -20.68
C ARG A 10 -2.38 4.44 -19.85
N GLU A 11 -2.10 5.57 -20.50
CA GLU A 11 -1.71 6.80 -19.78
C GLU A 11 -2.90 7.38 -18.99
N LEU A 12 -4.11 7.32 -19.55
CA LEU A 12 -5.32 7.76 -18.87
C LEU A 12 -5.61 6.89 -17.63
N ASP A 13 -5.45 5.57 -17.73
CA ASP A 13 -5.59 4.64 -16.60
C ASP A 13 -4.59 4.96 -15.49
N SER A 14 -3.33 5.21 -15.85
CA SER A 14 -2.29 5.61 -14.91
C SER A 14 -2.60 6.94 -14.20
N LEU A 15 -3.16 7.91 -14.94
CA LEU A 15 -3.57 9.19 -14.37
C LEU A 15 -4.75 9.01 -13.41
N ALA A 16 -5.73 8.19 -13.79
CA ALA A 16 -6.88 7.86 -12.94
C ALA A 16 -6.43 7.15 -11.65
N ASP A 17 -5.46 6.25 -11.72
CA ASP A 17 -4.87 5.59 -10.56
C ASP A 17 -4.19 6.57 -9.60
N VAL A 18 -3.42 7.55 -10.11
CA VAL A 18 -2.80 8.58 -9.28
C VAL A 18 -3.86 9.46 -8.61
N ILE A 19 -4.92 9.83 -9.31
CA ILE A 19 -6.00 10.63 -8.72
C ILE A 19 -6.73 9.83 -7.63
N THR A 20 -7.14 8.61 -7.94
CA THR A 20 -7.98 7.79 -7.04
C THR A 20 -7.21 7.27 -5.84
N PHE A 21 -5.97 6.80 -6.03
CA PHE A 21 -5.18 6.15 -4.97
C PHE A 21 -4.02 7.00 -4.45
N GLY A 22 -3.77 8.15 -5.06
CA GLY A 22 -2.77 9.12 -4.61
C GLY A 22 -3.42 10.37 -4.03
N VAL A 23 -4.09 11.17 -4.88
CA VAL A 23 -4.65 12.49 -4.48
C VAL A 23 -5.77 12.32 -3.46
N ALA A 24 -6.76 11.49 -3.72
CA ALA A 24 -7.91 11.34 -2.83
C ALA A 24 -7.51 10.87 -1.42
N PRO A 25 -6.67 9.82 -1.23
CA PRO A 25 -6.23 9.44 0.12
C PRO A 25 -5.30 10.47 0.76
N ALA A 26 -4.48 11.19 0.01
CA ALA A 26 -3.66 12.28 0.56
C ALA A 26 -4.52 13.42 1.10
N LEU A 27 -5.56 13.81 0.38
CA LEU A 27 -6.54 14.80 0.85
C LEU A 27 -7.33 14.29 2.06
N LEU A 28 -7.77 13.03 2.04
CA LEU A 28 -8.44 12.41 3.18
C LEU A 28 -7.55 12.41 4.41
N ALA A 29 -6.27 12.04 4.27
CA ALA A 29 -5.30 12.03 5.34
C ALA A 29 -5.07 13.43 5.92
N TRP A 30 -5.00 14.44 5.06
CA TRP A 30 -4.79 15.82 5.48
C TRP A 30 -6.02 16.37 6.19
N MET A 31 -7.21 16.21 5.62
CA MET A 31 -8.46 16.73 6.18
C MET A 31 -8.77 16.11 7.55
N TRP A 32 -8.63 14.78 7.66
CA TRP A 32 -8.97 14.08 8.90
C TRP A 32 -7.94 14.31 10.01
N GLY A 33 -6.65 14.28 9.67
CA GLY A 33 -5.58 14.20 10.67
C GLY A 33 -4.89 15.51 11.00
N PHE A 34 -4.93 16.53 10.09
CA PHE A 34 -4.12 17.73 10.23
C PHE A 34 -4.89 19.04 10.08
N HIS A 35 -5.99 19.05 9.34
CA HIS A 35 -6.77 20.28 9.12
C HIS A 35 -7.65 20.64 10.32
N LEU A 36 -8.29 19.65 10.92
CA LEU A 36 -9.26 19.82 12.02
C LEU A 36 -8.66 19.52 13.40
N LEU A 37 -7.45 20.03 13.66
CA LEU A 37 -6.82 19.85 14.96
C LEU A 37 -7.57 20.62 16.07
N PRO A 38 -7.75 20.01 17.27
CA PRO A 38 -8.50 20.63 18.35
C PRO A 38 -7.85 21.90 18.90
N ALA A 39 -8.68 22.82 19.39
CA ALA A 39 -8.23 24.08 19.99
C ALA A 39 -7.38 23.91 21.24
N ALA A 40 -7.45 22.74 21.89
CA ALA A 40 -6.64 22.40 23.08
C ALA A 40 -5.13 22.29 22.78
N ILE A 41 -4.74 22.15 21.49
CA ILE A 41 -3.34 22.16 21.08
C ILE A 41 -2.87 23.62 20.96
N THR A 42 -1.69 23.92 21.52
CA THR A 42 -1.11 25.27 21.43
C THR A 42 -0.98 25.73 19.98
N PRO A 43 -1.17 27.02 19.66
CA PRO A 43 -1.15 27.53 18.30
C PRO A 43 0.12 27.15 17.52
N ASP A 44 1.29 27.29 18.16
CA ASP A 44 2.57 26.98 17.53
C ASP A 44 2.71 25.49 17.19
N LEU A 45 2.32 24.61 18.12
CA LEU A 45 2.37 23.17 17.89
C LEU A 45 1.36 22.76 16.81
N ARG A 46 0.17 23.37 16.79
CA ARG A 46 -0.83 23.15 15.74
C ARG A 46 -0.28 23.54 14.36
N LEU A 47 0.35 24.72 14.26
CA LEU A 47 0.94 25.17 13.00
C LEU A 47 2.01 24.18 12.50
N ASN A 48 2.92 23.77 13.39
CA ASN A 48 3.98 22.82 13.05
C ASN A 48 3.40 21.46 12.59
N ILE A 49 2.41 20.91 13.31
CA ILE A 49 1.75 19.65 12.94
C ILE A 49 1.06 19.78 11.57
N THR A 50 0.36 20.87 11.31
CA THR A 50 -0.32 21.09 10.03
C THR A 50 0.67 21.21 8.88
N GLN A 51 1.77 21.93 9.07
CA GLN A 51 2.82 22.05 8.05
C GLN A 51 3.49 20.70 7.76
N LEU A 52 3.91 19.98 8.81
CA LEU A 52 4.49 18.64 8.66
C LEU A 52 3.51 17.65 8.03
N GLY A 53 2.23 17.73 8.41
CA GLY A 53 1.17 16.94 7.81
C GLY A 53 0.98 17.20 6.33
N SER A 54 1.01 18.46 5.91
CA SER A 54 0.93 18.85 4.50
C SER A 54 2.11 18.28 3.69
N ILE A 55 3.33 18.39 4.23
CA ILE A 55 4.53 17.82 3.61
C ILE A 55 4.42 16.30 3.52
N ALA A 56 3.97 15.63 4.57
CA ALA A 56 3.82 14.18 4.59
C ALA A 56 2.76 13.69 3.59
N CYS A 57 1.61 14.38 3.48
CA CYS A 57 0.56 14.06 2.52
C CYS A 57 1.05 14.29 1.08
N PHE A 58 1.79 15.36 0.82
CA PHE A 58 2.41 15.59 -0.47
C PHE A 58 3.46 14.50 -0.80
N ALA A 59 4.30 14.14 0.16
CA ALA A 59 5.29 13.07 -0.01
C ALA A 59 4.62 11.72 -0.27
N PHE A 60 3.50 11.41 0.39
CA PHE A 60 2.68 10.22 0.13
C PHE A 60 2.19 10.20 -1.33
N LEU A 61 1.63 11.32 -1.83
CA LEU A 61 1.19 11.44 -3.22
C LEU A 61 2.36 11.21 -4.19
N MET A 62 3.50 11.88 -3.96
CA MET A 62 4.69 11.75 -4.80
C MET A 62 5.27 10.33 -4.76
N ALA A 63 5.24 9.66 -3.61
CA ALA A 63 5.64 8.27 -3.46
C ALA A 63 4.75 7.34 -4.30
N GLY A 64 3.44 7.53 -4.25
CA GLY A 64 2.47 6.80 -5.06
C GLY A 64 2.70 6.99 -6.56
N ALA A 65 2.81 8.24 -7.02
CA ALA A 65 3.06 8.58 -8.43
C ALA A 65 4.40 7.99 -8.93
N SER A 66 5.47 8.15 -8.14
CA SER A 66 6.80 7.60 -8.47
C SER A 66 6.79 6.08 -8.57
N ARG A 67 6.04 5.41 -7.69
CA ARG A 67 5.88 3.96 -7.75
C ARG A 67 5.15 3.53 -9.02
N LEU A 68 4.08 4.21 -9.40
CA LEU A 68 3.34 3.91 -10.62
C LEU A 68 4.19 4.13 -11.86
N ALA A 69 4.91 5.25 -11.93
CA ALA A 69 5.85 5.53 -13.00
C ALA A 69 6.91 4.42 -13.13
N ARG A 70 7.50 4.00 -12.00
CA ARG A 70 8.46 2.88 -11.98
C ARG A 70 7.84 1.59 -12.49
N PHE A 71 6.60 1.30 -12.11
CA PHE A 71 5.90 0.09 -12.55
C PHE A 71 5.63 0.10 -14.07
N ASN A 72 5.30 1.26 -14.64
CA ASN A 72 5.03 1.41 -16.06
C ASN A 72 6.31 1.29 -16.93
N ILE A 73 7.45 1.76 -16.40
CA ILE A 73 8.75 1.72 -17.11
C ILE A 73 9.44 0.36 -16.93
N ALA A 74 9.41 -0.21 -15.73
CA ALA A 74 10.13 -1.43 -15.43
C ALA A 74 9.32 -2.67 -15.82
N LYS A 75 9.73 -3.34 -16.90
CA LYS A 75 9.13 -4.61 -17.34
C LYS A 75 9.23 -5.72 -16.28
N ASN A 76 10.26 -5.71 -15.43
CA ASN A 76 10.48 -6.68 -14.33
C ASN A 76 11.19 -6.01 -13.14
N PRO A 77 10.47 -5.28 -12.26
CA PRO A 77 11.09 -4.69 -11.08
C PRO A 77 11.61 -5.78 -10.14
N GLN A 78 12.89 -5.72 -9.80
CA GLN A 78 13.55 -6.68 -8.91
C GLN A 78 13.35 -6.28 -7.44
N PRO A 79 12.85 -7.18 -6.56
CA PRO A 79 12.78 -6.90 -5.13
C PRO A 79 14.17 -6.94 -4.51
N SER A 80 14.40 -6.15 -3.46
CA SER A 80 15.67 -6.13 -2.71
C SER A 80 15.97 -7.41 -1.95
N ASN A 81 15.00 -8.29 -1.81
CA ASN A 81 15.14 -9.60 -1.17
C ASN A 81 14.59 -10.69 -2.11
N PRO A 82 15.28 -11.85 -2.21
CA PRO A 82 14.86 -12.92 -3.09
C PRO A 82 13.52 -13.50 -2.65
N GLY A 83 12.67 -13.82 -3.64
CA GLY A 83 11.43 -14.53 -3.46
C GLY A 83 11.60 -16.04 -3.51
N ARG A 84 10.53 -16.78 -3.27
CA ARG A 84 10.47 -18.20 -3.61
C ARG A 84 10.36 -18.34 -5.14
N PRO A 85 11.06 -19.29 -5.77
CA PRO A 85 10.93 -19.56 -7.20
C PRO A 85 9.46 -19.77 -7.58
N GLY A 86 9.04 -19.19 -8.71
CA GLY A 86 7.67 -19.36 -9.25
C GLY A 86 6.57 -18.53 -8.59
N LYS A 87 6.85 -17.72 -7.57
CA LYS A 87 5.85 -16.81 -6.97
C LYS A 87 6.05 -15.36 -7.40
N LYS A 88 4.94 -14.69 -7.70
CA LYS A 88 4.93 -13.28 -8.08
C LYS A 88 4.81 -12.40 -6.84
N TYR A 89 5.64 -11.37 -6.76
CA TYR A 89 5.64 -10.40 -5.68
C TYR A 89 5.59 -8.99 -6.25
N PHE A 90 4.94 -8.09 -5.53
CA PHE A 90 5.08 -6.65 -5.80
C PHE A 90 6.35 -6.12 -5.15
N VAL A 91 7.08 -5.29 -5.88
CA VAL A 91 8.20 -4.50 -5.35
C VAL A 91 7.65 -3.18 -4.86
N GLY A 92 7.76 -2.93 -3.55
CA GLY A 92 7.07 -1.84 -2.88
C GLY A 92 5.58 -2.09 -2.67
N MET A 93 5.00 -1.38 -1.71
CA MET A 93 3.58 -1.46 -1.42
C MET A 93 2.73 -0.95 -2.58
N PRO A 94 1.70 -1.68 -3.07
CA PRO A 94 0.80 -1.19 -4.11
C PRO A 94 0.10 0.10 -3.72
N ILE A 95 -0.08 1.04 -4.69
CA ILE A 95 -0.79 2.31 -4.43
C ILE A 95 -2.19 2.08 -3.86
N PRO A 96 -3.02 1.15 -4.40
CA PRO A 96 -4.32 0.88 -3.83
C PRO A 96 -4.27 0.36 -2.38
N ALA A 97 -3.21 -0.39 -2.04
CA ALA A 97 -3.04 -0.87 -0.67
C ALA A 97 -2.69 0.28 0.30
N GLY A 98 -1.83 1.22 -0.11
CA GLY A 98 -1.55 2.41 0.68
C GLY A 98 -2.77 3.30 0.88
N ALA A 99 -3.54 3.53 -0.18
CA ALA A 99 -4.84 4.21 -0.11
C ALA A 99 -5.79 3.48 0.86
N GLY A 100 -5.83 2.15 0.78
CA GLY A 100 -6.63 1.29 1.66
C GLY A 100 -6.25 1.42 3.13
N VAL A 101 -4.96 1.53 3.47
CA VAL A 101 -4.52 1.76 4.86
C VAL A 101 -5.04 3.09 5.39
N VAL A 102 -4.88 4.18 4.61
CA VAL A 102 -5.39 5.51 4.99
C VAL A 102 -6.90 5.47 5.21
N ALA A 103 -7.64 4.94 4.23
CA ALA A 103 -9.11 4.85 4.30
C ALA A 103 -9.58 3.95 5.46
N ALA A 104 -8.92 2.82 5.71
CA ALA A 104 -9.28 1.89 6.77
C ALA A 104 -9.12 2.49 8.16
N ILE A 105 -8.07 3.29 8.40
CA ILE A 105 -7.84 3.97 9.69
C ILE A 105 -8.91 5.03 9.93
N VAL A 106 -9.21 5.86 8.92
CA VAL A 106 -10.26 6.88 9.02
C VAL A 106 -11.64 6.24 9.22
N HIS A 107 -11.92 5.14 8.50
CA HIS A 107 -13.16 4.37 8.66
C HIS A 107 -13.27 3.73 10.04
N TYR A 108 -12.18 3.18 10.57
CA TYR A 108 -12.13 2.61 11.91
C TYR A 108 -12.47 3.66 12.98
N SER A 109 -11.96 4.87 12.83
CA SER A 109 -12.25 6.01 13.71
C SER A 109 -13.65 6.60 13.49
N ALA A 110 -14.48 6.04 12.60
CA ALA A 110 -15.79 6.57 12.22
C ALA A 110 -15.75 8.02 11.67
N GLY A 111 -14.61 8.44 11.15
CA GLY A 111 -14.39 9.83 10.74
C GLY A 111 -14.28 10.81 11.90
N ALA A 112 -14.29 10.33 13.17
CA ALA A 112 -14.15 11.21 14.33
C ALA A 112 -12.83 11.98 14.24
N PRO A 113 -12.82 13.30 14.48
CA PRO A 113 -11.62 14.12 14.36
C PRO A 113 -10.56 13.69 15.37
N VAL A 114 -9.31 13.97 15.05
CA VAL A 114 -8.16 13.74 15.94
C VAL A 114 -8.29 14.62 17.17
N THR A 115 -8.24 14.01 18.37
CA THR A 115 -8.52 14.70 19.65
C THR A 115 -7.26 15.14 20.38
N SER A 116 -6.09 14.59 20.04
CA SER A 116 -4.84 14.88 20.77
C SER A 116 -3.65 15.01 19.81
N TRP A 117 -2.63 15.72 20.29
CA TRP A 117 -1.40 15.86 19.50
C TRP A 117 -0.66 14.53 19.29
N TRP A 118 -0.76 13.59 20.25
CA TRP A 118 -0.17 12.25 20.12
C TRP A 118 -0.80 11.44 18.99
N THR A 119 -2.12 11.52 18.86
CA THR A 119 -2.83 10.85 17.74
C THR A 119 -2.48 11.51 16.42
N ALA A 120 -2.32 12.84 16.37
CA ALA A 120 -1.87 13.54 15.17
C ALA A 120 -0.45 13.12 14.76
N MET A 121 0.48 13.00 15.73
CA MET A 121 1.85 12.56 15.45
C MET A 121 1.91 11.08 15.04
N SER A 122 1.11 10.22 15.68
CA SER A 122 1.01 8.82 15.29
C SER A 122 0.46 8.68 13.85
N TRP A 123 -0.50 9.52 13.49
CA TRP A 123 -1.03 9.60 12.14
C TRP A 123 0.00 10.11 11.14
N LEU A 124 0.72 11.17 11.48
CA LEU A 124 1.83 11.68 10.68
C LEU A 124 2.85 10.56 10.37
N MET A 125 3.27 9.85 11.41
CA MET A 125 4.20 8.73 11.26
C MET A 125 3.63 7.65 10.37
N MET A 126 2.34 7.32 10.50
CA MET A 126 1.66 6.32 9.65
C MET A 126 1.67 6.74 8.17
N VAL A 127 1.33 7.99 7.85
CA VAL A 127 1.33 8.50 6.46
C VAL A 127 2.74 8.44 5.87
N VAL A 128 3.76 8.85 6.64
CA VAL A 128 5.17 8.79 6.22
C VAL A 128 5.62 7.35 5.99
N VAL A 129 5.29 6.42 6.90
CA VAL A 129 5.64 5.00 6.78
C VAL A 129 4.99 4.40 5.54
N VAL A 130 3.70 4.65 5.28
CA VAL A 130 3.02 4.15 4.09
C VAL A 130 3.66 4.71 2.82
N GLY A 131 3.95 6.01 2.76
CA GLY A 131 4.68 6.63 1.65
C GLY A 131 6.05 5.99 1.42
N TYR A 132 6.81 5.77 2.49
CA TYR A 132 8.10 5.07 2.41
C TYR A 132 7.95 3.63 1.89
N LEU A 133 6.97 2.87 2.36
CA LEU A 133 6.73 1.50 1.91
C LEU A 133 6.36 1.43 0.42
N MET A 134 5.68 2.43 -0.12
CA MET A 134 5.37 2.51 -1.56
C MET A 134 6.64 2.65 -2.42
N VAL A 135 7.60 3.48 -2.00
CA VAL A 135 8.86 3.71 -2.74
C VAL A 135 9.89 2.61 -2.44
N SER A 136 9.73 1.89 -1.33
CA SER A 136 10.66 0.84 -0.92
C SER A 136 10.76 -0.27 -1.98
N THR A 137 11.89 -0.97 -1.96
CA THR A 137 12.11 -2.17 -2.77
C THR A 137 11.71 -3.46 -2.04
N TRP A 138 10.93 -3.34 -0.96
CA TRP A 138 10.51 -4.47 -0.17
C TRP A 138 9.45 -5.28 -0.89
N ARG A 139 9.40 -6.56 -0.59
CA ARG A 139 8.53 -7.51 -1.24
C ARG A 139 7.17 -7.57 -0.55
N PHE A 140 6.12 -7.34 -1.31
CA PHE A 140 4.73 -7.50 -0.87
C PHE A 140 4.09 -8.68 -1.58
N TYR A 141 3.20 -9.39 -0.90
CA TYR A 141 2.50 -10.53 -1.47
C TYR A 141 1.57 -10.10 -2.61
N SER A 142 1.62 -10.84 -3.73
CA SER A 142 0.69 -10.64 -4.85
C SER A 142 -0.42 -11.69 -4.76
N PHE A 143 -1.67 -11.25 -4.68
CA PHE A 143 -2.83 -12.13 -4.67
C PHE A 143 -3.12 -12.79 -6.04
N LYS A 144 -2.37 -12.44 -7.09
CA LYS A 144 -2.54 -13.01 -8.44
C LYS A 144 -2.23 -14.50 -8.53
N ASP A 145 -1.50 -15.06 -7.56
CA ASP A 145 -1.15 -16.49 -7.52
C ASP A 145 -2.17 -17.33 -6.74
N ILE A 146 -3.32 -16.78 -6.38
CA ILE A 146 -4.42 -17.58 -5.81
C ILE A 146 -4.98 -18.44 -6.92
N ASP A 147 -4.59 -19.71 -6.93
CA ASP A 147 -5.09 -20.70 -7.88
C ASP A 147 -6.51 -21.11 -7.48
N PHE A 148 -7.50 -20.49 -8.11
CA PHE A 148 -8.93 -20.84 -7.95
C PHE A 148 -9.24 -22.27 -8.46
N ARG A 149 -8.31 -22.89 -9.19
CA ARG A 149 -8.43 -24.25 -9.73
C ARG A 149 -7.80 -25.30 -8.83
N SER A 150 -7.39 -24.93 -7.62
CA SER A 150 -6.72 -25.84 -6.67
C SER A 150 -7.65 -27.00 -6.28
N ARG A 151 -7.03 -28.14 -5.87
CA ARG A 151 -7.73 -29.38 -5.49
C ARG A 151 -8.66 -29.26 -4.26
N ARG A 152 -8.84 -28.05 -3.68
CA ARG A 152 -9.69 -27.80 -2.50
C ARG A 152 -10.47 -26.49 -2.64
N PRO A 153 -11.37 -26.34 -3.63
CA PRO A 153 -12.12 -25.10 -3.85
C PRO A 153 -13.03 -24.74 -2.67
N PHE A 154 -13.53 -25.74 -1.94
CA PHE A 154 -14.44 -25.53 -0.81
C PHE A 154 -13.82 -24.67 0.31
N ARG A 155 -12.54 -24.91 0.67
CA ARG A 155 -11.87 -24.08 1.70
C ARG A 155 -11.70 -22.63 1.29
N LEU A 156 -11.44 -22.39 0.03
CA LEU A 156 -11.31 -21.03 -0.52
C LEU A 156 -12.66 -20.31 -0.50
N ILE A 157 -13.74 -20.99 -0.90
CA ILE A 157 -15.11 -20.45 -0.88
C ILE A 157 -15.51 -20.08 0.55
N VAL A 158 -15.27 -20.96 1.52
CA VAL A 158 -15.56 -20.70 2.94
C VAL A 158 -14.75 -19.50 3.45
N LEU A 159 -13.46 -19.43 3.12
CA LEU A 159 -12.61 -18.31 3.53
C LEU A 159 -13.13 -16.98 2.97
N ILE A 160 -13.51 -16.95 1.69
CA ILE A 160 -14.08 -15.76 1.05
C ILE A 160 -15.42 -15.39 1.69
N ALA A 161 -16.30 -16.38 1.95
CA ALA A 161 -17.58 -16.15 2.59
C ALA A 161 -17.42 -15.57 4.01
N VAL A 162 -16.49 -16.11 4.81
CA VAL A 162 -16.17 -15.59 6.15
C VAL A 162 -15.61 -14.18 6.06
N LEU A 163 -14.74 -13.89 5.08
CA LEU A 163 -14.19 -12.55 4.87
C LEU A 163 -15.30 -11.54 4.53
N ILE A 164 -16.20 -11.89 3.60
CA ILE A 164 -17.34 -11.05 3.22
C ILE A 164 -18.27 -10.84 4.42
N ALA A 165 -18.60 -11.88 5.15
CA ALA A 165 -19.43 -11.79 6.36
C ALA A 165 -18.77 -10.91 7.42
N SER A 166 -17.47 -11.05 7.65
CA SER A 166 -16.70 -10.21 8.58
C SER A 166 -16.74 -8.73 8.20
N ILE A 167 -16.60 -8.42 6.90
CA ILE A 167 -16.70 -7.05 6.41
C ILE A 167 -18.14 -6.53 6.55
N TRP A 168 -19.15 -7.38 6.31
CA TRP A 168 -20.54 -6.98 6.40
C TRP A 168 -20.95 -6.64 7.85
N TYR A 169 -20.63 -7.51 8.81
CA TYR A 169 -21.02 -7.33 10.22
C TYR A 169 -20.07 -6.44 11.02
N PHE A 170 -18.78 -6.44 10.69
CA PHE A 170 -17.73 -5.75 11.43
C PHE A 170 -16.83 -4.92 10.51
N SER A 171 -17.41 -4.07 9.64
CA SER A 171 -16.66 -3.36 8.59
C SER A 171 -15.44 -2.61 9.13
N ARG A 172 -15.59 -1.89 10.25
CA ARG A 172 -14.52 -1.06 10.82
C ARG A 172 -13.31 -1.89 11.27
N PRO A 173 -13.43 -2.83 12.23
CA PRO A 173 -12.27 -3.61 12.67
C PRO A 173 -11.76 -4.58 11.59
N ALA A 174 -12.64 -5.12 10.73
CA ALA A 174 -12.24 -6.04 9.68
C ALA A 174 -11.35 -5.37 8.64
N LEU A 175 -11.77 -4.24 8.08
CA LEU A 175 -10.99 -3.49 7.09
C LEU A 175 -9.69 -2.95 7.69
N PHE A 176 -9.72 -2.47 8.93
CA PHE A 176 -8.53 -2.03 9.63
C PHE A 176 -7.53 -3.19 9.81
N ALA A 177 -7.99 -4.35 10.29
CA ALA A 177 -7.13 -5.51 10.49
C ALA A 177 -6.53 -5.99 9.16
N ILE A 178 -7.31 -6.07 8.09
CA ILE A 178 -6.81 -6.46 6.76
C ILE A 178 -5.71 -5.51 6.27
N ALA A 179 -5.95 -4.20 6.37
CA ALA A 179 -5.00 -3.18 5.92
C ALA A 179 -3.69 -3.23 6.70
N ILE A 180 -3.76 -3.32 8.04
CA ILE A 180 -2.58 -3.39 8.91
C ILE A 180 -1.84 -4.71 8.74
N LEU A 181 -2.52 -5.86 8.64
CA LEU A 181 -1.89 -7.15 8.40
C LEU A 181 -1.17 -7.18 7.05
N TYR A 182 -1.78 -6.60 6.01
CA TYR A 182 -1.13 -6.50 4.70
C TYR A 182 0.12 -5.62 4.76
N MET A 183 0.05 -4.45 5.38
CA MET A 183 1.19 -3.56 5.58
C MET A 183 2.30 -4.25 6.38
N ALA A 184 1.94 -4.88 7.51
CA ALA A 184 2.87 -5.60 8.38
C ALA A 184 3.53 -6.78 7.66
N SER A 185 2.85 -7.46 6.75
CA SER A 185 3.39 -8.60 6.01
C SER A 185 4.68 -8.25 5.28
N GLY A 186 4.73 -7.11 4.58
CA GLY A 186 5.93 -6.64 3.88
C GLY A 186 7.09 -6.33 4.82
N VAL A 187 6.79 -5.71 5.97
CA VAL A 187 7.79 -5.37 7.00
C VAL A 187 8.34 -6.63 7.66
N LEU A 188 7.47 -7.56 8.07
CA LEU A 188 7.86 -8.82 8.73
C LEU A 188 8.74 -9.68 7.82
N TRP A 189 8.40 -9.79 6.53
CA TRP A 189 9.20 -10.53 5.57
C TRP A 189 10.59 -9.93 5.38
N ARG A 190 10.70 -8.62 5.43
CA ARG A 190 11.99 -7.94 5.36
C ARG A 190 12.82 -8.19 6.61
N LEU A 191 12.21 -8.09 7.79
CA LEU A 191 12.87 -8.37 9.07
C LEU A 191 13.36 -9.82 9.14
N GLN A 192 12.50 -10.78 8.81
CA GLN A 192 12.88 -12.19 8.77
C GLN A 192 14.08 -12.42 7.83
N TRP A 193 14.09 -11.79 6.67
CA TRP A 193 15.22 -11.93 5.75
C TRP A 193 16.52 -11.35 6.33
N ILE A 194 16.48 -10.22 7.02
CA ILE A 194 17.65 -9.63 7.67
C ILE A 194 18.23 -10.55 8.74
N PHE A 195 17.37 -11.17 9.56
CA PHE A 195 17.79 -12.06 10.63
C PHE A 195 18.22 -13.46 10.14
N HIS A 196 17.75 -13.91 8.99
CA HIS A 196 18.04 -15.25 8.45
C HIS A 196 19.08 -15.24 7.32
N ARG A 197 19.87 -14.20 7.20
CA ARG A 197 20.85 -13.99 6.12
C ARG A 197 22.05 -14.95 6.27
N LYS A 198 21.86 -16.24 5.91
CA LYS A 198 22.96 -17.25 5.92
C LYS A 198 23.53 -17.55 4.53
N THR A 199 22.87 -17.18 3.44
CA THR A 199 23.37 -17.41 2.07
C THR A 199 22.91 -16.32 1.12
N PRO A 200 23.80 -15.74 0.27
CA PRO A 200 23.38 -14.88 -0.80
C PRO A 200 22.51 -15.70 -1.77
N PRO A 201 21.38 -15.16 -2.24
CA PRO A 201 20.57 -15.85 -3.23
C PRO A 201 21.35 -15.95 -4.53
N ALA A 202 21.21 -17.09 -5.21
CA ALA A 202 21.71 -17.23 -6.57
C ALA A 202 21.10 -16.12 -7.46
N PRO A 203 21.91 -15.48 -8.33
CA PRO A 203 21.42 -14.45 -9.23
C PRO A 203 20.30 -15.05 -10.09
N PRO A 204 19.23 -14.28 -10.40
CA PRO A 204 18.19 -14.74 -11.29
C PRO A 204 18.79 -15.10 -12.64
N VAL A 205 18.52 -16.32 -13.11
CA VAL A 205 18.91 -16.76 -14.45
C VAL A 205 18.04 -16.00 -15.44
N TYR A 206 18.57 -14.94 -16.04
CA TYR A 206 17.96 -14.30 -17.18
C TYR A 206 18.14 -15.24 -18.38
N ARG A 207 17.07 -15.83 -18.88
CA ARG A 207 17.06 -16.33 -20.25
C ARG A 207 17.14 -15.09 -21.15
N GLU A 208 18.31 -14.85 -21.71
CA GLU A 208 18.42 -13.98 -22.87
C GLU A 208 17.43 -14.53 -23.91
N ALA A 209 16.45 -13.70 -24.29
CA ALA A 209 15.63 -14.01 -25.43
C ALA A 209 16.59 -14.11 -26.60
N SER A 210 16.85 -15.36 -27.05
CA SER A 210 17.62 -15.62 -28.26
C SER A 210 17.05 -14.74 -29.36
N GLN A 211 17.90 -13.88 -29.90
CA GLN A 211 17.67 -13.16 -31.14
C GLN A 211 17.42 -14.21 -32.22
N SER A 212 16.23 -14.23 -32.77
CA SER A 212 15.90 -14.81 -34.06
C SER A 212 14.80 -13.98 -34.71
#